data_9b9d7e5fd3aec7a9967bf6a3efb4595c
#
_entry.id   9b9d7e5fd3aec7a9967bf6a3efb4595c
#
_cell.length_a   1.000
_cell.length_b   1.000
_cell.length_c   1.000
_cell.angle_alpha   90.00
_cell.angle_beta   90.00
_cell.angle_gamma   90.00
#
_symmetry.space_group_name_H-M   'P 1'
#
loop_
_entity.id
_entity.type
_entity.pdbx_description
1 polymer ?
#
loop_
_entity_poly.entity_id
_entity_poly.type
_entity_poly.pdbx_seq_one_letter_code
_entity_poly.pdbx_strand_id
1 'polypeptide(L)'
;MQLRDYQQECIDILEQKPPGRYLVQMATGLGKTCTFTSLPRHGDVLLLSHREELVRQPLRYYTGCQTGVELAGESSKPSDTVVSASVQSIVHRLDRFAPDRFDTIIVDEAHHAAAPTYRKVLDHFKPNKVIGFTATPNRSDRARLNAVFDEIVFQRDLRWGIQNGYLCDIFCRRIDIGYDLRAVHSRNGDYAPGELAEAMEGTEDAIAEAYETYAKGATLIFAASVHHAERIAAKIPGAVVVTGKIKDRAEIIRRFTSREIPCLVNCMVFTEGTDMPLVETVILARPTQSDSLYAQMVGRGLRLHPCKEKLTLIDCVGTTGKANLCTAPTLLGMDLAQVPKEKQQDLEGLLFELPEKIEQASDCPQSWVKNMQIVQLWAKEQHYDTRGINFFKMPDGRLVCSLKGRKKMVIPCQDELGNVQYGGRMIPMQNAIDAVYAELLQCYADQSYLWDLSKVKRWGAAPASEQQINAIKRRCKKYEVDCEKLTKLQASQILNRILTK
;
A
#
# COMPACT_ATOMS: atom_id res chain seq x y z
N MET A 1 7.33 25.07 -9.80
CA MET A 1 6.63 23.77 -9.60
C MET A 1 5.49 24.04 -8.64
N GLN A 2 4.27 23.60 -8.93
CA GLN A 2 3.13 23.81 -8.02
C GLN A 2 3.06 22.62 -7.05
N LEU A 3 3.14 22.90 -5.74
CA LEU A 3 2.97 21.89 -4.70
C LEU A 3 1.49 21.54 -4.56
N ARG A 4 1.22 20.31 -4.17
CA ARG A 4 -0.10 19.86 -3.74
C ARG A 4 -0.33 20.25 -2.28
N ASP A 5 -1.59 20.41 -1.87
CA ASP A 5 -1.94 20.89 -0.53
C ASP A 5 -1.25 20.14 0.60
N TYR A 6 -1.23 18.80 0.54
CA TYR A 6 -0.58 17.97 1.56
C TYR A 6 0.96 18.07 1.55
N GLN A 7 1.56 18.44 0.41
CA GLN A 7 3.01 18.68 0.34
C GLN A 7 3.35 19.99 1.02
N GLN A 8 2.52 21.01 0.80
CA GLN A 8 2.66 22.30 1.50
C GLN A 8 2.42 22.11 3.01
N GLU A 9 1.38 21.38 3.41
CA GLU A 9 1.13 21.01 4.82
C GLU A 9 2.36 20.35 5.48
N CYS A 10 3.00 19.42 4.78
CA CYS A 10 4.22 18.77 5.28
C CYS A 10 5.36 19.77 5.49
N ILE A 11 5.56 20.68 4.54
CA ILE A 11 6.58 21.73 4.63
C ILE A 11 6.30 22.64 5.80
N ASP A 12 5.07 23.14 5.94
CA ASP A 12 4.66 24.05 7.00
C ASP A 12 4.86 23.44 8.40
N ILE A 13 4.54 22.14 8.56
CA ILE A 13 4.79 21.41 9.79
C ILE A 13 6.30 21.35 10.08
N LEU A 14 7.14 21.01 9.11
CA LEU A 14 8.59 20.90 9.27
C LEU A 14 9.23 22.24 9.61
N GLU A 15 8.74 23.35 9.01
CA GLU A 15 9.24 24.69 9.28
C GLU A 15 8.97 25.13 10.73
N GLN A 16 7.81 24.77 11.29
CA GLN A 16 7.43 25.11 12.65
C GLN A 16 8.15 24.28 13.71
N LYS A 17 8.77 23.16 13.34
CA LYS A 17 9.49 22.31 14.28
C LYS A 17 10.83 22.95 14.73
N PRO A 18 11.20 22.83 16.00
CA PRO A 18 12.51 23.26 16.51
C PRO A 18 13.65 22.45 15.86
N PRO A 19 14.91 22.80 16.13
CA PRO A 19 16.05 21.93 15.78
C PRO A 19 15.85 20.50 16.31
N GLY A 20 16.10 19.48 15.46
CA GLY A 20 15.87 18.09 15.82
C GLY A 20 15.90 17.13 14.61
N ARG A 21 15.55 15.87 14.85
CA ARG A 21 15.57 14.79 13.84
C ARG A 21 14.15 14.28 13.57
N TYR A 22 13.63 14.52 12.40
CA TYR A 22 12.23 14.30 12.04
C TYR A 22 12.08 13.29 10.92
N LEU A 23 11.05 12.45 11.00
CA LEU A 23 10.71 11.47 9.97
C LEU A 23 9.39 11.83 9.29
N VAL A 24 9.40 11.85 7.97
CA VAL A 24 8.23 11.99 7.10
C VAL A 24 7.95 10.66 6.42
N GLN A 25 6.79 10.11 6.68
CA GLN A 25 6.28 8.95 5.96
C GLN A 25 5.35 9.40 4.84
N MET A 26 5.77 9.16 3.61
CA MET A 26 4.99 9.52 2.41
C MET A 26 5.12 8.43 1.37
N ALA A 27 4.00 7.81 0.99
CA ALA A 27 3.99 6.67 0.08
C ALA A 27 4.64 6.97 -1.27
N THR A 28 5.09 5.92 -1.95
CA THR A 28 5.63 6.02 -3.32
C THR A 28 4.59 6.65 -4.25
N GLY A 29 5.01 7.58 -5.10
CA GLY A 29 4.12 8.31 -6.02
C GLY A 29 3.51 9.59 -5.45
N LEU A 30 3.59 9.85 -4.14
CA LEU A 30 3.11 11.08 -3.52
C LEU A 30 4.08 12.26 -3.63
N GLY A 31 5.26 12.08 -4.24
CA GLY A 31 6.17 13.19 -4.56
C GLY A 31 7.09 13.60 -3.42
N LYS A 32 7.66 12.64 -2.67
CA LYS A 32 8.69 12.88 -1.65
C LYS A 32 9.76 13.86 -2.12
N THR A 33 10.34 13.60 -3.31
CA THR A 33 11.41 14.44 -3.89
C THR A 33 10.94 15.88 -4.09
N CYS A 34 9.73 16.08 -4.64
CA CYS A 34 9.13 17.40 -4.77
C CYS A 34 9.01 18.11 -3.43
N THR A 35 8.53 17.42 -2.41
CA THR A 35 8.32 17.98 -1.07
C THR A 35 9.65 18.41 -0.45
N PHE A 36 10.64 17.52 -0.39
CA PHE A 36 11.88 17.87 0.30
C PHE A 36 12.74 18.89 -0.47
N THR A 37 12.69 18.91 -1.81
CA THR A 37 13.41 19.91 -2.59
C THR A 37 12.76 21.30 -2.55
N SER A 38 11.52 21.38 -2.09
CA SER A 38 10.77 22.62 -1.90
C SER A 38 10.83 23.16 -0.47
N LEU A 39 11.52 22.47 0.45
CA LEU A 39 11.75 22.99 1.79
C LEU A 39 12.53 24.31 1.74
N PRO A 40 12.13 25.33 2.51
CA PRO A 40 12.90 26.55 2.67
C PRO A 40 14.32 26.24 3.17
N ARG A 41 15.29 26.94 2.63
CA ARG A 41 16.71 26.78 3.00
C ARG A 41 17.14 27.88 3.92
N HIS A 42 17.54 27.52 5.13
CA HIS A 42 18.07 28.46 6.12
C HIS A 42 19.62 28.48 6.12
N GLY A 43 20.23 27.55 5.41
CA GLY A 43 21.67 27.40 5.24
C GLY A 43 21.97 26.35 4.18
N ASP A 44 23.16 25.74 4.27
CA ASP A 44 23.58 24.72 3.33
C ASP A 44 22.90 23.37 3.61
N VAL A 45 22.57 22.64 2.55
CA VAL A 45 21.80 21.40 2.62
C VAL A 45 22.62 20.21 2.16
N LEU A 46 22.59 19.12 2.90
CA LEU A 46 23.10 17.82 2.49
C LEU A 46 21.93 16.87 2.20
N LEU A 47 21.89 16.35 0.97
CA LEU A 47 20.97 15.27 0.58
C LEU A 47 21.72 13.94 0.63
N LEU A 48 21.24 12.99 1.42
CA LEU A 48 21.82 11.65 1.55
C LEU A 48 20.94 10.59 0.89
N SER A 49 21.53 9.80 0.02
CA SER A 49 20.87 8.67 -0.64
C SER A 49 21.83 7.48 -0.73
N HIS A 50 21.28 6.30 -1.01
CA HIS A 50 22.11 5.09 -1.14
C HIS A 50 22.34 4.67 -2.59
N ARG A 51 21.62 5.23 -3.58
CA ARG A 51 21.74 4.92 -5.01
C ARG A 51 22.15 6.14 -5.82
N GLU A 52 22.95 5.90 -6.86
CA GLU A 52 23.46 6.94 -7.75
C GLU A 52 22.34 7.77 -8.40
N GLU A 53 21.28 7.11 -8.87
CA GLU A 53 20.16 7.78 -9.52
C GLU A 53 19.47 8.77 -8.59
N LEU A 54 19.34 8.41 -7.30
CA LEU A 54 18.73 9.26 -6.27
C LEU A 54 19.62 10.43 -5.85
N VAL A 55 20.92 10.35 -6.09
CA VAL A 55 21.86 11.46 -5.85
C VAL A 55 21.66 12.59 -6.86
N ARG A 56 21.49 12.26 -8.14
CA ARG A 56 21.43 13.27 -9.20
C ARG A 56 20.04 13.86 -9.42
N GLN A 57 19.00 13.06 -9.22
CA GLN A 57 17.63 13.46 -9.55
C GLN A 57 17.14 14.70 -8.78
N PRO A 58 17.34 14.83 -7.45
CA PRO A 58 16.85 15.97 -6.70
C PRO A 58 17.48 17.32 -7.14
N LEU A 59 18.73 17.29 -7.60
CA LEU A 59 19.44 18.51 -7.99
C LEU A 59 18.78 19.27 -9.14
N ARG A 60 17.97 18.60 -9.97
CA ARG A 60 17.21 19.24 -11.06
C ARG A 60 16.16 20.22 -10.56
N TYR A 61 15.74 20.10 -9.31
CA TYR A 61 14.73 20.95 -8.68
C TYR A 61 15.34 22.15 -7.96
N TYR A 62 16.64 22.13 -7.66
CA TYR A 62 17.35 23.22 -7.02
C TYR A 62 17.83 24.23 -8.08
N THR A 63 17.00 25.26 -8.34
CA THR A 63 17.32 26.33 -9.28
C THR A 63 17.82 27.56 -8.53
N GLY A 64 18.76 28.30 -9.13
CA GLY A 64 19.28 29.56 -8.56
C GLY A 64 20.25 29.38 -7.37
N CYS A 65 20.82 28.19 -7.18
CA CYS A 65 21.87 27.92 -6.18
C CYS A 65 22.98 27.04 -6.76
N GLN A 66 24.14 27.04 -6.09
CA GLN A 66 25.25 26.16 -6.46
C GLN A 66 25.01 24.77 -5.89
N THR A 67 25.07 23.77 -6.75
CA THR A 67 24.82 22.38 -6.40
C THR A 67 26.06 21.51 -6.66
N GLY A 68 26.40 20.65 -5.73
CA GLY A 68 27.52 19.71 -5.83
C GLY A 68 27.08 18.26 -5.65
N VAL A 69 27.95 17.35 -6.06
CA VAL A 69 27.76 15.90 -5.96
C VAL A 69 28.93 15.25 -5.24
N GLU A 70 28.65 14.40 -4.28
CA GLU A 70 29.62 13.50 -3.66
C GLU A 70 29.30 12.04 -4.05
N LEU A 71 29.93 11.58 -5.13
CA LEU A 71 29.64 10.28 -5.72
C LEU A 71 30.90 9.71 -6.39
N ALA A 72 31.28 8.48 -6.09
CA ALA A 72 32.40 7.79 -6.72
C ALA A 72 33.61 8.69 -7.03
N GLY A 73 33.82 9.08 -8.28
CA GLY A 73 34.89 9.97 -8.75
C GLY A 73 34.60 11.45 -8.70
N GLU A 74 33.39 11.86 -8.31
CA GLU A 74 32.96 13.27 -8.24
C GLU A 74 33.00 13.81 -6.82
N SER A 75 33.33 15.08 -6.69
CA SER A 75 33.43 15.77 -5.42
C SER A 75 32.83 17.15 -5.50
N SER A 76 32.08 17.55 -4.46
CA SER A 76 31.53 18.89 -4.31
C SER A 76 32.61 19.93 -4.03
N LYS A 77 32.27 21.17 -4.31
CA LYS A 77 33.11 22.35 -4.03
C LYS A 77 32.68 23.00 -2.70
N PRO A 78 33.58 23.72 -2.03
CA PRO A 78 33.22 24.49 -0.83
C PRO A 78 32.11 25.53 -1.05
N SER A 79 31.96 26.01 -2.29
CA SER A 79 30.93 27.00 -2.70
C SER A 79 29.56 26.38 -2.93
N ASP A 80 29.43 25.04 -3.00
CA ASP A 80 28.16 24.39 -3.27
C ASP A 80 27.27 24.44 -2.03
N THR A 81 26.13 25.12 -2.14
CA THR A 81 25.17 25.32 -1.02
C THR A 81 24.18 24.15 -0.87
N VAL A 82 24.05 23.32 -1.89
CA VAL A 82 23.30 22.05 -1.84
C VAL A 82 24.20 20.93 -2.34
N VAL A 83 24.54 20.03 -1.45
CA VAL A 83 25.37 18.87 -1.78
C VAL A 83 24.51 17.61 -1.76
N SER A 84 24.45 16.89 -2.87
CA SER A 84 23.81 15.58 -2.93
C SER A 84 24.87 14.49 -2.93
N ALA A 85 24.74 13.56 -1.99
CA ALA A 85 25.77 12.58 -1.70
C ALA A 85 25.23 11.14 -1.65
N SER A 86 26.02 10.22 -2.22
CA SER A 86 25.89 8.82 -1.86
C SER A 86 26.52 8.59 -0.49
N VAL A 87 25.78 7.93 0.41
CA VAL A 87 26.28 7.62 1.75
C VAL A 87 27.58 6.81 1.70
N GLN A 88 27.72 5.92 0.69
CA GLN A 88 28.92 5.12 0.47
C GLN A 88 30.15 5.98 0.09
N SER A 89 29.95 7.12 -0.57
CA SER A 89 31.04 8.01 -0.95
C SER A 89 31.39 8.99 0.17
N ILE A 90 30.41 9.67 0.74
CA ILE A 90 30.66 10.73 1.73
C ILE A 90 31.22 10.20 3.05
N VAL A 91 30.88 8.95 3.46
CA VAL A 91 31.38 8.34 4.69
C VAL A 91 32.89 8.19 4.73
N HIS A 92 33.54 8.16 3.56
CA HIS A 92 35.00 8.08 3.40
C HIS A 92 35.66 9.46 3.20
N ARG A 93 34.88 10.54 3.25
CA ARG A 93 35.33 11.91 2.94
C ARG A 93 34.89 12.92 4.01
N LEU A 94 34.52 12.44 5.20
CA LEU A 94 33.99 13.28 6.28
C LEU A 94 34.98 14.34 6.74
N ASP A 95 36.26 14.04 6.71
CA ASP A 95 37.37 14.93 7.05
C ASP A 95 37.47 16.17 6.13
N ARG A 96 36.83 16.16 4.96
CA ARG A 96 36.73 17.31 4.05
C ARG A 96 35.68 18.32 4.45
N PHE A 97 34.81 17.99 5.38
CA PHE A 97 33.68 18.79 5.80
C PHE A 97 33.75 19.14 7.28
N ALA A 98 33.62 20.40 7.62
CA ALA A 98 33.44 20.82 8.99
C ALA A 98 32.12 20.25 9.55
N PRO A 99 32.06 19.89 10.84
CA PRO A 99 30.84 19.32 11.45
C PRO A 99 29.60 20.22 11.35
N ASP A 100 29.76 21.52 11.31
CA ASP A 100 28.73 22.55 11.20
C ASP A 100 28.46 23.01 9.75
N ARG A 101 29.02 22.28 8.75
CA ARG A 101 28.95 22.65 7.33
C ARG A 101 27.52 22.74 6.82
N PHE A 102 26.63 21.87 7.26
CA PHE A 102 25.27 21.80 6.77
C PHE A 102 24.26 22.18 7.85
N ASP A 103 23.35 23.08 7.52
CA ASP A 103 22.24 23.47 8.38
C ASP A 103 21.16 22.37 8.41
N THR A 104 20.88 21.79 7.26
CA THR A 104 19.85 20.76 7.12
C THR A 104 20.41 19.52 6.40
N ILE A 105 20.12 18.35 6.95
CA ILE A 105 20.41 17.06 6.30
C ILE A 105 19.09 16.39 5.95
N ILE A 106 18.91 16.07 4.69
CA ILE A 106 17.74 15.33 4.18
C ILE A 106 18.21 13.92 3.84
N VAL A 107 17.52 12.91 4.37
CA VAL A 107 17.80 11.50 4.12
C VAL A 107 16.66 10.94 3.28
N ASP A 108 16.93 10.67 1.99
CA ASP A 108 15.97 9.98 1.15
C ASP A 108 16.03 8.47 1.39
N GLU A 109 14.87 7.80 1.28
CA GLU A 109 14.67 6.40 1.68
C GLU A 109 15.22 6.13 3.11
N ALA A 110 14.75 6.95 4.05
CA ALA A 110 15.24 7.01 5.44
C ALA A 110 15.11 5.69 6.22
N HIS A 111 14.41 4.68 5.69
CA HIS A 111 14.41 3.33 6.28
C HIS A 111 15.81 2.70 6.33
N HIS A 112 16.76 3.20 5.52
CA HIS A 112 18.18 2.82 5.59
C HIS A 112 18.98 3.59 6.64
N ALA A 113 18.45 4.66 7.24
CA ALA A 113 19.20 5.56 8.13
C ALA A 113 19.76 4.89 9.40
N ALA A 114 19.20 3.75 9.79
CA ALA A 114 19.70 2.97 10.92
C ALA A 114 21.01 2.19 10.64
N ALA A 115 21.43 2.10 9.35
CA ALA A 115 22.65 1.41 8.97
C ALA A 115 23.90 2.13 9.52
N PRO A 116 24.98 1.40 9.89
CA PRO A 116 26.18 1.98 10.48
C PRO A 116 26.84 3.10 9.65
N THR A 117 26.79 2.97 8.31
CA THR A 117 27.34 3.98 7.39
C THR A 117 26.57 5.30 7.46
N TYR A 118 25.23 5.26 7.50
CA TYR A 118 24.40 6.45 7.69
C TYR A 118 24.64 7.09 9.06
N ARG A 119 24.65 6.27 10.12
CA ARG A 119 24.92 6.76 11.48
C ARG A 119 26.24 7.49 11.57
N LYS A 120 27.32 6.92 11.00
CA LYS A 120 28.63 7.56 10.99
C LYS A 120 28.59 8.95 10.33
N VAL A 121 27.84 9.12 9.25
CA VAL A 121 27.67 10.42 8.58
C VAL A 121 26.84 11.37 9.44
N LEU A 122 25.69 10.90 9.97
CA LEU A 122 24.80 11.72 10.79
C LEU A 122 25.40 12.12 12.15
N ASP A 123 26.32 11.34 12.70
CA ASP A 123 27.02 11.61 13.95
C ASP A 123 28.21 12.56 13.76
N HIS A 124 28.78 12.65 12.54
CA HIS A 124 29.84 13.61 12.20
C HIS A 124 29.30 15.05 12.16
N PHE A 125 28.14 15.24 11.50
CA PHE A 125 27.57 16.57 11.30
C PHE A 125 26.68 17.02 12.47
N LYS A 126 26.59 18.36 12.65
CA LYS A 126 25.77 19.02 13.69
C LYS A 126 24.74 19.95 13.05
N PRO A 127 23.81 19.43 12.23
CA PRO A 127 22.80 20.24 11.57
C PRO A 127 21.75 20.74 12.57
N ASN A 128 21.03 21.80 12.22
CA ASN A 128 19.85 22.21 12.93
C ASN A 128 18.72 21.20 12.76
N LYS A 129 18.52 20.67 11.54
CA LYS A 129 17.50 19.67 11.27
C LYS A 129 18.04 18.47 10.48
N VAL A 130 17.65 17.29 10.90
CA VAL A 130 17.76 16.06 10.08
C VAL A 130 16.36 15.62 9.72
N ILE A 131 16.04 15.53 8.42
CA ILE A 131 14.71 15.19 7.95
C ILE A 131 14.80 13.93 7.09
N GLY A 132 14.23 12.83 7.57
CA GLY A 132 14.15 11.57 6.83
C GLY A 132 12.84 11.47 6.06
N PHE A 133 12.92 11.07 4.79
CA PHE A 133 11.76 10.73 3.96
C PHE A 133 11.75 9.25 3.65
N THR A 134 10.62 8.57 3.88
CA THR A 134 10.45 7.15 3.57
C THR A 134 9.03 6.84 3.10
N ALA A 135 8.88 5.83 2.26
CA ALA A 135 7.56 5.39 1.81
C ALA A 135 6.85 4.56 2.89
N THR A 136 7.55 3.61 3.47
CA THR A 136 7.03 2.69 4.49
C THR A 136 8.11 2.32 5.49
N PRO A 137 8.02 2.74 6.75
CA PRO A 137 8.82 2.13 7.79
C PRO A 137 8.18 0.78 8.16
N ASN A 138 8.84 -0.33 7.86
CA ASN A 138 8.44 -1.65 8.34
C ASN A 138 8.37 -1.67 9.88
N ARG A 139 7.53 -2.56 10.44
CA ARG A 139 7.44 -2.70 11.92
C ARG A 139 8.80 -3.00 12.57
N SER A 140 9.64 -3.80 11.91
CA SER A 140 11.01 -4.09 12.35
C SER A 140 11.95 -2.88 12.25
N ASP A 141 11.71 -1.98 11.29
CA ASP A 141 12.55 -0.81 11.06
C ASP A 141 12.15 0.36 11.97
N ARG A 142 10.89 0.44 12.41
CA ARG A 142 10.41 1.50 13.32
C ARG A 142 11.24 1.57 14.60
N ALA A 143 11.51 0.43 15.25
CA ALA A 143 12.33 0.39 16.46
C ALA A 143 13.76 0.86 16.19
N ARG A 144 14.32 0.59 15.01
CA ARG A 144 15.65 1.05 14.61
C ARG A 144 15.66 2.53 14.21
N LEU A 145 14.61 3.01 13.55
CA LEU A 145 14.48 4.41 13.13
C LEU A 145 14.25 5.34 14.31
N ASN A 146 13.58 4.89 15.39
CA ASN A 146 13.45 5.62 16.64
C ASN A 146 14.81 5.91 17.33
N ALA A 147 15.87 5.17 16.95
CA ALA A 147 17.23 5.45 17.41
C ALA A 147 17.92 6.55 16.57
N VAL A 148 17.31 7.01 15.48
CA VAL A 148 17.87 8.01 14.55
C VAL A 148 16.99 9.26 14.50
N PHE A 149 15.68 9.11 14.54
CA PHE A 149 14.69 10.19 14.44
C PHE A 149 13.88 10.28 15.72
N ASP A 150 13.61 11.50 16.17
CA ASP A 150 12.91 11.78 17.41
C ASP A 150 11.40 11.61 17.28
N GLU A 151 10.85 11.98 16.12
CA GLU A 151 9.40 12.04 15.88
C GLU A 151 9.04 11.78 14.41
N ILE A 152 7.92 11.09 14.19
CA ILE A 152 7.27 11.04 12.87
C ILE A 152 6.27 12.20 12.80
N VAL A 153 6.61 13.23 12.04
CA VAL A 153 5.84 14.48 12.00
C VAL A 153 4.76 14.52 10.93
N PHE A 154 4.84 13.65 9.94
CA PHE A 154 3.88 13.62 8.85
C PHE A 154 3.70 12.20 8.30
N GLN A 155 2.45 11.78 8.05
CA GLN A 155 2.14 10.45 7.52
C GLN A 155 1.06 10.53 6.44
N ARG A 156 1.38 10.05 5.22
CA ARG A 156 0.43 9.81 4.14
C ARG A 156 0.79 8.50 3.46
N ASP A 157 -0.01 7.49 3.72
CA ASP A 157 0.19 6.14 3.17
C ASP A 157 -0.40 6.02 1.75
N LEU A 158 -0.26 4.83 1.17
CA LEU A 158 -0.76 4.53 -0.15
C LEU A 158 -2.28 4.63 -0.24
N ARG A 159 -2.96 4.10 0.78
CA ARG A 159 -4.42 4.10 0.88
C ARG A 159 -4.96 5.52 0.89
N TRP A 160 -4.36 6.38 1.71
CA TRP A 160 -4.71 7.80 1.74
C TRP A 160 -4.52 8.46 0.37
N GLY A 161 -3.42 8.14 -0.33
CA GLY A 161 -3.13 8.70 -1.66
C GLY A 161 -4.19 8.33 -2.70
N ILE A 162 -4.67 7.08 -2.70
CA ILE A 162 -5.71 6.61 -3.62
C ILE A 162 -7.08 7.22 -3.23
N GLN A 163 -7.44 7.20 -1.94
CA GLN A 163 -8.73 7.73 -1.47
C GLN A 163 -8.90 9.22 -1.74
N ASN A 164 -7.81 9.99 -1.71
CA ASN A 164 -7.84 11.42 -1.98
C ASN A 164 -7.54 11.78 -3.45
N GLY A 165 -7.47 10.80 -4.35
CA GLY A 165 -7.29 11.02 -5.78
C GLY A 165 -5.90 11.52 -6.19
N TYR A 166 -4.88 11.35 -5.35
CA TYR A 166 -3.50 11.69 -5.67
C TYR A 166 -2.73 10.55 -6.34
N LEU A 167 -3.24 9.33 -6.23
CA LEU A 167 -2.77 8.12 -6.88
C LEU A 167 -3.96 7.44 -7.57
N CYS A 168 -3.70 6.69 -8.65
CA CYS A 168 -4.75 5.92 -9.30
C CYS A 168 -5.10 4.68 -8.48
N ASP A 169 -6.32 4.18 -8.64
CA ASP A 169 -6.78 2.95 -8.03
C ASP A 169 -6.07 1.73 -8.62
N ILE A 170 -6.12 0.61 -7.92
CA ILE A 170 -5.47 -0.64 -8.30
C ILE A 170 -6.52 -1.70 -8.58
N PHE A 171 -6.51 -2.22 -9.80
CA PHE A 171 -7.20 -3.45 -10.15
C PHE A 171 -6.21 -4.60 -10.01
N CYS A 172 -6.35 -5.41 -8.96
CA CYS A 172 -5.44 -6.50 -8.67
C CYS A 172 -5.97 -7.83 -9.21
N ARG A 173 -5.06 -8.61 -9.79
CA ARG A 173 -5.29 -10.01 -10.17
C ARG A 173 -4.13 -10.86 -9.66
N ARG A 174 -4.44 -11.88 -8.88
CA ARG A 174 -3.46 -12.84 -8.38
C ARG A 174 -3.48 -14.09 -9.26
N ILE A 175 -2.33 -14.50 -9.75
CA ILE A 175 -2.18 -15.63 -10.68
C ILE A 175 -1.15 -16.58 -10.10
N ASP A 176 -1.52 -17.85 -9.93
CA ASP A 176 -0.57 -18.90 -9.56
C ASP A 176 0.24 -19.31 -10.79
N ILE A 177 1.56 -19.09 -10.72
CA ILE A 177 2.50 -19.44 -11.78
C ILE A 177 3.38 -20.65 -11.43
N GLY A 178 3.04 -21.36 -10.37
CA GLY A 178 3.58 -22.69 -10.04
C GLY A 178 4.97 -22.72 -9.39
N TYR A 179 5.53 -21.59 -8.90
CA TYR A 179 6.80 -21.62 -8.18
C TYR A 179 6.66 -22.14 -6.74
N ASP A 180 7.77 -22.64 -6.17
CA ASP A 180 7.85 -23.12 -4.79
C ASP A 180 9.01 -22.46 -4.02
N LEU A 181 8.66 -21.68 -2.99
CA LEU A 181 9.64 -20.96 -2.15
C LEU A 181 9.91 -21.63 -0.79
N ARG A 182 9.43 -22.85 -0.55
CA ARG A 182 9.60 -23.50 0.75
C ARG A 182 11.06 -23.74 1.11
N ALA A 183 11.90 -24.03 0.13
CA ALA A 183 13.33 -24.24 0.30
C ALA A 183 14.18 -22.95 0.22
N VAL A 184 13.61 -21.81 -0.17
CA VAL A 184 14.35 -20.56 -0.35
C VAL A 184 14.60 -19.89 1.00
N HIS A 185 15.86 -19.61 1.31
CA HIS A 185 16.25 -18.94 2.56
C HIS A 185 15.99 -17.42 2.51
N SER A 186 15.81 -16.83 3.68
CA SER A 186 15.73 -15.37 3.82
C SER A 186 17.08 -14.79 4.18
N ARG A 187 17.47 -13.70 3.52
CA ARG A 187 18.69 -12.95 3.77
C ARG A 187 18.37 -11.44 3.78
N ASN A 188 18.81 -10.73 4.81
CA ASN A 188 18.58 -9.28 4.95
C ASN A 188 17.09 -8.84 4.83
N GLY A 189 16.16 -9.67 5.28
CA GLY A 189 14.72 -9.35 5.29
C GLY A 189 13.99 -9.62 3.96
N ASP A 190 14.65 -10.24 2.98
CA ASP A 190 14.05 -10.72 1.74
C ASP A 190 14.61 -12.10 1.36
N TYR A 191 14.14 -12.70 0.28
CA TYR A 191 14.65 -13.97 -0.23
C TYR A 191 16.11 -13.86 -0.73
N ALA A 192 16.89 -14.92 -0.52
CA ALA A 192 18.26 -15.03 -1.06
C ALA A 192 18.21 -14.99 -2.60
N PRO A 193 18.90 -14.02 -3.28
CA PRO A 193 18.67 -13.75 -4.71
C PRO A 193 18.97 -14.93 -5.63
N GLY A 194 20.02 -15.74 -5.33
CA GLY A 194 20.37 -16.91 -6.13
C GLY A 194 19.33 -18.01 -6.05
N GLU A 195 18.93 -18.37 -4.83
CA GLU A 195 17.90 -19.39 -4.59
C GLU A 195 16.51 -18.97 -5.12
N LEU A 196 16.19 -17.67 -5.01
CA LEU A 196 14.97 -17.12 -5.61
C LEU A 196 15.00 -17.24 -7.14
N ALA A 197 16.15 -16.95 -7.77
CA ALA A 197 16.29 -17.07 -9.21
C ALA A 197 16.06 -18.51 -9.69
N GLU A 198 16.62 -19.50 -8.98
CA GLU A 198 16.42 -20.92 -9.26
C GLU A 198 14.96 -21.35 -9.08
N ALA A 199 14.32 -20.90 -8.01
CA ALA A 199 12.90 -21.23 -7.72
C ALA A 199 11.92 -20.62 -8.74
N MET A 200 12.32 -19.57 -9.46
CA MET A 200 11.51 -18.92 -10.48
C MET A 200 11.74 -19.45 -11.90
N GLU A 201 12.71 -20.39 -12.07
CA GLU A 201 12.92 -21.03 -13.37
C GLU A 201 11.70 -21.86 -13.81
N GLY A 202 11.34 -21.77 -15.10
CA GLY A 202 10.20 -22.48 -15.69
C GLY A 202 8.86 -21.74 -15.52
N THR A 203 8.82 -20.56 -14.90
CA THR A 203 7.58 -19.77 -14.73
C THR A 203 7.31 -18.81 -15.91
N GLU A 204 8.24 -18.69 -16.85
CA GLU A 204 8.22 -17.66 -17.89
C GLU A 204 7.05 -17.81 -18.85
N ASP A 205 6.58 -19.05 -19.14
CA ASP A 205 5.42 -19.29 -19.99
C ASP A 205 4.14 -18.79 -19.32
N ALA A 206 3.97 -19.10 -18.04
CA ALA A 206 2.81 -18.63 -17.28
C ALA A 206 2.77 -17.11 -17.13
N ILE A 207 3.96 -16.46 -16.99
CA ILE A 207 4.07 -14.99 -16.95
C ILE A 207 3.73 -14.38 -18.31
N ALA A 208 4.20 -14.96 -19.41
CA ALA A 208 3.87 -14.49 -20.76
C ALA A 208 2.39 -14.66 -21.07
N GLU A 209 1.77 -15.78 -20.70
CA GLU A 209 0.33 -16.01 -20.82
C GLU A 209 -0.47 -14.99 -20.00
N ALA A 210 -0.03 -14.70 -18.77
CA ALA A 210 -0.64 -13.69 -17.91
C ALA A 210 -0.54 -12.28 -18.54
N TYR A 211 0.59 -11.96 -19.16
CA TYR A 211 0.74 -10.72 -19.92
C TYR A 211 -0.23 -10.64 -21.09
N GLU A 212 -0.26 -11.66 -21.95
CA GLU A 212 -1.14 -11.69 -23.14
C GLU A 212 -2.61 -11.60 -22.77
N THR A 213 -3.02 -12.29 -21.71
CA THR A 213 -4.43 -12.37 -21.31
C THR A 213 -4.92 -11.13 -20.56
N TYR A 214 -4.08 -10.55 -19.70
CA TYR A 214 -4.55 -9.59 -18.71
C TYR A 214 -3.89 -8.23 -18.76
N ALA A 215 -2.71 -8.09 -19.38
CA ALA A 215 -2.03 -6.81 -19.43
C ALA A 215 -2.78 -5.81 -20.31
N LYS A 216 -2.75 -4.54 -19.90
CA LYS A 216 -3.32 -3.42 -20.63
C LYS A 216 -2.28 -2.33 -20.79
N GLY A 217 -2.08 -1.89 -22.04
CA GLY A 217 -1.18 -0.78 -22.33
C GLY A 217 0.27 -0.98 -21.91
N ALA A 218 0.93 0.10 -21.55
CA ALA A 218 2.35 0.10 -21.20
C ALA A 218 2.61 -0.73 -19.93
N THR A 219 3.37 -1.82 -20.08
CA THR A 219 3.55 -2.83 -19.03
C THR A 219 4.97 -2.85 -18.48
N LEU A 220 5.09 -2.95 -17.17
CA LEU A 220 6.35 -3.11 -16.44
C LEU A 220 6.35 -4.44 -15.68
N ILE A 221 7.29 -5.33 -16.00
CA ILE A 221 7.47 -6.63 -15.34
C ILE A 221 8.69 -6.59 -14.43
N PHE A 222 8.53 -6.99 -13.18
CA PHE A 222 9.62 -7.16 -12.23
C PHE A 222 10.03 -8.63 -12.13
N ALA A 223 11.21 -8.96 -12.65
CA ALA A 223 11.75 -10.33 -12.67
C ALA A 223 12.68 -10.60 -11.48
N ALA A 224 12.82 -11.88 -11.11
CA ALA A 224 13.64 -12.32 -9.98
C ALA A 224 15.15 -12.18 -10.25
N SER A 225 15.59 -12.38 -11.50
CA SER A 225 16.99 -12.27 -11.93
C SER A 225 17.10 -11.67 -13.33
N VAL A 226 18.30 -11.31 -13.75
CA VAL A 226 18.56 -10.84 -15.12
C VAL A 226 18.24 -11.93 -16.14
N HIS A 227 18.67 -13.17 -15.89
CA HIS A 227 18.37 -14.31 -16.76
C HIS A 227 16.86 -14.58 -16.86
N HIS A 228 16.15 -14.53 -15.74
CA HIS A 228 14.68 -14.64 -15.72
C HIS A 228 14.03 -13.52 -16.56
N ALA A 229 14.53 -12.27 -16.45
CA ALA A 229 14.04 -11.16 -17.26
C ALA A 229 14.24 -11.38 -18.78
N GLU A 230 15.40 -11.88 -19.16
CA GLU A 230 15.73 -12.19 -20.56
C GLU A 230 14.81 -13.28 -21.13
N ARG A 231 14.55 -14.34 -20.36
CA ARG A 231 13.67 -15.44 -20.77
C ARG A 231 12.21 -15.01 -20.88
N ILE A 232 11.71 -14.18 -19.95
CA ILE A 232 10.36 -13.59 -20.05
C ILE A 232 10.26 -12.72 -21.29
N ALA A 233 11.23 -11.82 -21.52
CA ALA A 233 11.18 -10.91 -22.65
C ALA A 233 11.25 -11.66 -23.99
N ALA A 234 11.97 -12.77 -24.09
CA ALA A 234 12.03 -13.61 -25.29
C ALA A 234 10.67 -14.21 -25.68
N LYS A 235 9.74 -14.31 -24.73
CA LYS A 235 8.37 -14.85 -24.96
C LYS A 235 7.32 -13.76 -25.24
N ILE A 236 7.64 -12.49 -24.99
CA ILE A 236 6.71 -11.37 -25.17
C ILE A 236 7.15 -10.53 -26.37
N PRO A 237 6.39 -10.47 -27.46
CA PRO A 237 6.74 -9.69 -28.64
C PRO A 237 6.96 -8.21 -28.33
N GLY A 238 8.10 -7.68 -28.73
CA GLY A 238 8.45 -6.26 -28.53
C GLY A 238 8.88 -5.89 -27.12
N ALA A 239 8.96 -6.84 -26.18
CA ALA A 239 9.47 -6.59 -24.84
C ALA A 239 10.97 -6.27 -24.85
N VAL A 240 11.37 -5.36 -23.98
CA VAL A 240 12.78 -4.94 -23.82
C VAL A 240 13.24 -5.17 -22.38
N VAL A 241 14.38 -5.84 -22.21
CA VAL A 241 14.99 -6.04 -20.89
C VAL A 241 15.75 -4.81 -20.46
N VAL A 242 15.59 -4.40 -19.21
CA VAL A 242 16.35 -3.31 -18.61
C VAL A 242 17.07 -3.79 -17.35
N THR A 243 18.41 -3.70 -17.38
CA THR A 243 19.29 -4.10 -16.28
C THR A 243 20.22 -2.97 -15.86
N GLY A 244 20.91 -3.16 -14.73
CA GLY A 244 21.91 -2.21 -14.23
C GLY A 244 23.05 -1.87 -15.21
N LYS A 245 23.33 -2.75 -16.18
CA LYS A 245 24.43 -2.61 -17.13
C LYS A 245 24.09 -1.78 -18.38
N ILE A 246 22.80 -1.48 -18.62
CA ILE A 246 22.37 -0.76 -19.83
C ILE A 246 22.71 0.72 -19.71
N LYS A 247 23.43 1.25 -20.71
CA LYS A 247 23.88 2.66 -20.77
C LYS A 247 22.78 3.59 -21.30
N ASP A 248 21.95 3.14 -22.26
CA ASP A 248 20.96 3.98 -22.96
C ASP A 248 19.54 3.91 -22.34
N ARG A 249 19.47 3.86 -21.00
CA ARG A 249 18.17 3.78 -20.29
C ARG A 249 17.23 4.93 -20.64
N ALA A 250 17.75 6.13 -20.81
CA ALA A 250 16.93 7.31 -21.13
C ALA A 250 16.18 7.13 -22.45
N GLU A 251 16.85 6.57 -23.47
CA GLU A 251 16.24 6.31 -24.78
C GLU A 251 15.20 5.19 -24.70
N ILE A 252 15.49 4.11 -23.96
CA ILE A 252 14.50 3.03 -23.74
C ILE A 252 13.24 3.58 -23.03
N ILE A 253 13.41 4.40 -22.00
CA ILE A 253 12.29 5.02 -21.29
C ILE A 253 11.51 5.96 -22.21
N ARG A 254 12.20 6.74 -23.07
CA ARG A 254 11.54 7.61 -24.06
C ARG A 254 10.65 6.77 -25.01
N ARG A 255 11.20 5.70 -25.59
CA ARG A 255 10.49 4.79 -26.50
C ARG A 255 9.35 4.03 -25.81
N PHE A 256 9.51 3.69 -24.54
CA PHE A 256 8.43 3.10 -23.73
C PHE A 256 7.30 4.13 -23.49
N THR A 257 7.67 5.40 -23.18
CA THR A 257 6.71 6.48 -22.98
C THR A 257 5.97 6.83 -24.26
N SER A 258 6.63 6.74 -25.45
CA SER A 258 5.99 6.92 -26.75
C SER A 258 5.19 5.69 -27.23
N ARG A 259 5.11 4.62 -26.42
CA ARG A 259 4.45 3.34 -26.73
C ARG A 259 5.07 2.55 -27.89
N GLU A 260 6.30 2.88 -28.30
CA GLU A 260 7.08 2.09 -29.25
C GLU A 260 7.51 0.74 -28.64
N ILE A 261 7.74 0.73 -27.32
CA ILE A 261 8.03 -0.47 -26.54
C ILE A 261 6.80 -0.76 -25.69
N PRO A 262 6.09 -1.89 -25.87
CA PRO A 262 4.88 -2.21 -25.14
C PRO A 262 5.16 -2.70 -23.72
N CYS A 263 6.30 -3.35 -23.51
CA CYS A 263 6.65 -4.00 -22.25
C CYS A 263 8.11 -3.83 -21.89
N LEU A 264 8.39 -3.39 -20.66
CA LEU A 264 9.72 -3.41 -20.07
C LEU A 264 9.79 -4.54 -19.03
N VAL A 265 10.79 -5.41 -19.19
CA VAL A 265 11.10 -6.44 -18.19
C VAL A 265 12.38 -6.05 -17.46
N ASN A 266 12.30 -5.88 -16.15
CA ASN A 266 13.43 -5.40 -15.38
C ASN A 266 13.77 -6.29 -14.18
N CYS A 267 15.06 -6.24 -13.79
CA CYS A 267 15.55 -6.85 -12.56
C CYS A 267 16.17 -5.76 -11.69
N MET A 268 15.47 -5.37 -10.61
CA MET A 268 15.92 -4.44 -9.56
C MET A 268 16.33 -3.02 -10.02
N VAL A 269 16.02 -2.62 -11.27
CA VAL A 269 16.47 -1.33 -11.83
C VAL A 269 15.46 -0.22 -11.62
N PHE A 270 14.19 -0.50 -11.84
CA PHE A 270 13.10 0.50 -11.74
C PHE A 270 12.38 0.51 -10.39
N THR A 271 12.99 -0.04 -9.36
CA THR A 271 12.42 0.00 -8.01
C THR A 271 12.44 1.41 -7.42
N GLU A 272 13.42 2.24 -7.79
CA GLU A 272 13.59 3.61 -7.30
C GLU A 272 14.03 4.58 -8.41
N GLY A 273 13.78 5.87 -8.23
CA GLY A 273 14.38 6.97 -9.00
C GLY A 273 13.84 7.24 -10.41
N THR A 274 13.00 6.38 -11.01
CA THR A 274 12.53 6.58 -12.38
C THR A 274 11.09 7.08 -12.43
N ASP A 275 10.84 8.12 -13.22
CA ASP A 275 9.51 8.68 -13.45
C ASP A 275 8.88 8.10 -14.70
N MET A 276 7.89 7.22 -14.56
CA MET A 276 7.16 6.58 -15.66
C MET A 276 5.64 6.62 -15.38
N PRO A 277 4.97 7.78 -15.51
CA PRO A 277 3.55 7.88 -15.18
C PRO A 277 2.63 7.08 -16.11
N LEU A 278 3.09 6.73 -17.31
CA LEU A 278 2.31 5.98 -18.29
C LEU A 278 2.13 4.50 -17.96
N VAL A 279 2.83 3.92 -16.98
CA VAL A 279 2.70 2.49 -16.67
C VAL A 279 1.24 2.15 -16.31
N GLU A 280 0.60 1.34 -17.15
CA GLU A 280 -0.81 0.94 -17.03
C GLU A 280 -0.93 -0.46 -16.40
N THR A 281 0.07 -1.31 -16.60
CA THR A 281 0.14 -2.66 -15.99
C THR A 281 1.48 -2.86 -15.29
N VAL A 282 1.44 -3.43 -14.09
CA VAL A 282 2.61 -3.92 -13.35
C VAL A 282 2.44 -5.42 -13.12
N ILE A 283 3.43 -6.22 -13.52
CA ILE A 283 3.47 -7.66 -13.26
C ILE A 283 4.60 -7.94 -12.26
N LEU A 284 4.25 -8.50 -11.12
CA LEU A 284 5.18 -8.87 -10.08
C LEU A 284 5.59 -10.34 -10.22
N ALA A 285 6.55 -10.60 -11.12
CA ALA A 285 7.17 -11.91 -11.30
C ALA A 285 8.39 -12.12 -10.39
N ARG A 286 8.46 -11.37 -9.28
CA ARG A 286 9.48 -11.45 -8.24
C ARG A 286 8.83 -11.43 -6.88
N PRO A 287 8.64 -12.60 -6.25
CA PRO A 287 8.20 -12.67 -4.86
C PRO A 287 9.15 -11.91 -3.92
N THR A 288 8.62 -11.29 -2.89
CA THR A 288 9.40 -10.57 -1.88
C THR A 288 8.77 -10.66 -0.49
N GLN A 289 9.59 -10.61 0.55
CA GLN A 289 9.19 -10.49 1.95
C GLN A 289 9.30 -9.03 2.44
N SER A 290 9.79 -8.12 1.59
CA SER A 290 10.00 -6.72 1.90
C SER A 290 8.79 -5.87 1.47
N ASP A 291 7.99 -5.40 2.44
CA ASP A 291 6.87 -4.47 2.19
C ASP A 291 7.33 -3.20 1.45
N SER A 292 8.53 -2.70 1.79
CA SER A 292 9.09 -1.52 1.13
C SER A 292 9.35 -1.78 -0.35
N LEU A 293 10.00 -2.91 -0.68
CA LEU A 293 10.29 -3.26 -2.06
C LEU A 293 8.99 -3.52 -2.84
N TYR A 294 8.03 -4.22 -2.24
CA TYR A 294 6.72 -4.46 -2.85
C TYR A 294 6.00 -3.14 -3.16
N ALA A 295 5.92 -2.24 -2.17
CA ALA A 295 5.31 -0.92 -2.34
C ALA A 295 6.03 -0.05 -3.38
N GLN A 296 7.36 -0.15 -3.49
CA GLN A 296 8.13 0.55 -4.51
C GLN A 296 7.83 0.03 -5.91
N MET A 297 7.74 -1.30 -6.10
CA MET A 297 7.42 -1.93 -7.38
C MET A 297 6.02 -1.54 -7.85
N VAL A 298 5.01 -1.69 -7.00
CA VAL A 298 3.63 -1.30 -7.30
C VAL A 298 3.50 0.21 -7.52
N GLY A 299 4.21 0.99 -6.71
CA GLY A 299 4.21 2.45 -6.75
C GLY A 299 4.65 3.05 -8.09
N ARG A 300 5.35 2.27 -8.94
CA ARG A 300 5.69 2.71 -10.32
C ARG A 300 4.46 2.92 -11.19
N GLY A 301 3.43 2.11 -10.97
CA GLY A 301 2.18 2.19 -11.73
C GLY A 301 1.10 3.05 -11.09
N LEU A 302 1.32 3.68 -9.95
CA LEU A 302 0.26 4.41 -9.23
C LEU A 302 0.12 5.88 -9.61
N ARG A 303 1.06 6.43 -10.36
CA ARG A 303 0.98 7.83 -10.77
C ARG A 303 -0.21 8.07 -11.69
N LEU A 304 -0.87 9.20 -11.48
CA LEU A 304 -1.97 9.64 -12.33
C LEU A 304 -1.45 9.97 -13.73
N HIS A 305 -2.20 9.57 -14.74
CA HIS A 305 -1.96 9.93 -16.14
C HIS A 305 -3.29 10.08 -16.86
N PRO A 306 -3.49 11.07 -17.76
CA PRO A 306 -4.76 11.28 -18.45
C PRO A 306 -5.32 10.08 -19.21
N CYS A 307 -4.43 9.21 -19.71
CA CYS A 307 -4.80 7.99 -20.44
C CYS A 307 -4.98 6.76 -19.54
N LYS A 308 -4.92 6.93 -18.21
CA LYS A 308 -4.97 5.81 -17.27
C LYS A 308 -5.97 6.08 -16.16
N GLU A 309 -7.01 5.25 -16.08
CA GLU A 309 -8.02 5.30 -15.03
C GLU A 309 -7.55 4.58 -13.76
N LYS A 310 -6.91 3.42 -13.91
CA LYS A 310 -6.45 2.55 -12.83
C LYS A 310 -5.18 1.79 -13.23
N LEU A 311 -4.45 1.32 -12.23
CA LEU A 311 -3.34 0.39 -12.42
C LEU A 311 -3.88 -1.04 -12.49
N THR A 312 -3.53 -1.79 -13.53
CA THR A 312 -3.67 -3.25 -13.53
C THR A 312 -2.45 -3.86 -12.85
N LEU A 313 -2.64 -4.49 -11.70
CA LEU A 313 -1.60 -5.19 -10.95
C LEU A 313 -1.79 -6.70 -11.12
N ILE A 314 -0.82 -7.37 -11.76
CA ILE A 314 -0.78 -8.83 -11.86
C ILE A 314 0.25 -9.32 -10.83
N ASP A 315 -0.27 -9.92 -9.77
CA ASP A 315 0.53 -10.42 -8.64
C ASP A 315 0.74 -11.92 -8.82
N CYS A 316 1.93 -12.29 -9.32
CA CYS A 316 2.28 -13.68 -9.56
C CYS A 316 2.56 -14.38 -8.22
N VAL A 317 1.78 -15.40 -7.92
CA VAL A 317 1.87 -16.17 -6.69
C VAL A 317 2.24 -17.62 -6.96
N GLY A 318 2.59 -18.34 -5.89
CA GLY A 318 2.92 -19.76 -5.93
C GLY A 318 2.95 -20.36 -4.53
N THR A 319 3.48 -21.56 -4.38
CA THR A 319 3.58 -22.23 -3.10
C THR A 319 4.64 -21.59 -2.21
N THR A 320 4.25 -21.12 -1.05
CA THR A 320 5.16 -20.55 -0.05
C THR A 320 5.02 -21.30 1.27
N GLY A 321 6.13 -21.67 1.87
CA GLY A 321 6.17 -22.26 3.23
C GLY A 321 6.11 -21.21 4.34
N LYS A 322 6.17 -19.92 4.01
CA LYS A 322 6.31 -18.81 4.95
C LYS A 322 5.12 -17.86 4.84
N ALA A 323 4.58 -17.46 5.98
CA ALA A 323 3.45 -16.54 6.07
C ALA A 323 3.78 -15.06 5.69
N ASN A 324 5.03 -14.75 5.35
CA ASN A 324 5.53 -13.38 5.21
C ASN A 324 5.69 -12.91 3.76
N LEU A 325 5.00 -13.53 2.81
CA LEU A 325 5.01 -13.05 1.42
C LEU A 325 4.20 -11.75 1.32
N CYS A 326 4.82 -10.70 0.78
CA CYS A 326 4.11 -9.47 0.45
C CYS A 326 3.23 -9.69 -0.79
N THR A 327 2.01 -9.24 -0.72
CA THR A 327 1.01 -9.36 -1.79
C THR A 327 0.17 -8.09 -1.88
N ALA A 328 -0.63 -7.94 -2.92
CA ALA A 328 -1.50 -6.78 -3.07
C ALA A 328 -2.41 -6.52 -1.85
N PRO A 329 -3.04 -7.50 -1.22
CA PRO A 329 -3.77 -7.29 0.02
C PRO A 329 -2.92 -6.73 1.17
N THR A 330 -1.68 -7.23 1.36
CA THR A 330 -0.81 -6.75 2.45
C THR A 330 -0.34 -5.32 2.25
N LEU A 331 -0.28 -4.84 1.00
CA LEU A 331 0.08 -3.47 0.65
C LEU A 331 -0.83 -2.43 1.32
N LEU A 332 -2.10 -2.77 1.53
CA LEU A 332 -3.08 -1.92 2.21
C LEU A 332 -3.30 -2.31 3.68
N GLY A 333 -2.45 -3.15 4.23
CA GLY A 333 -2.50 -3.56 5.63
C GLY A 333 -3.48 -4.69 5.93
N MET A 334 -3.95 -5.45 4.92
CA MET A 334 -4.75 -6.65 5.15
C MET A 334 -3.91 -7.81 5.66
N ASP A 335 -4.45 -8.52 6.64
CA ASP A 335 -3.88 -9.79 7.09
C ASP A 335 -4.45 -10.95 6.24
N LEU A 336 -3.62 -11.51 5.37
CA LEU A 336 -4.00 -12.66 4.54
C LEU A 336 -4.40 -13.90 5.37
N ALA A 337 -3.96 -13.99 6.63
CA ALA A 337 -4.38 -15.07 7.51
C ALA A 337 -5.90 -15.05 7.79
N GLN A 338 -6.55 -13.90 7.57
CA GLN A 338 -8.00 -13.75 7.68
C GLN A 338 -8.75 -14.18 6.41
N VAL A 339 -8.04 -14.39 5.30
CA VAL A 339 -8.63 -14.84 4.03
C VAL A 339 -8.45 -16.36 3.91
N PRO A 340 -9.49 -17.14 3.62
CA PRO A 340 -9.38 -18.59 3.40
C PRO A 340 -8.34 -18.91 2.33
N LYS A 341 -7.47 -19.90 2.57
CA LYS A 341 -6.37 -20.26 1.65
C LYS A 341 -6.85 -20.57 0.23
N GLU A 342 -8.00 -21.23 0.12
CA GLU A 342 -8.63 -21.58 -1.17
C GLU A 342 -9.04 -20.35 -1.98
N LYS A 343 -9.24 -19.20 -1.32
CA LYS A 343 -9.65 -17.93 -1.96
C LYS A 343 -8.53 -16.91 -2.07
N GLN A 344 -7.37 -17.19 -1.49
CA GLN A 344 -6.22 -16.28 -1.63
C GLN A 344 -5.68 -16.25 -3.06
N GLN A 345 -5.92 -17.32 -3.83
CA GLN A 345 -5.53 -17.43 -5.24
C GLN A 345 -6.47 -16.68 -6.17
N ASP A 346 -7.77 -16.58 -5.82
CA ASP A 346 -8.81 -16.00 -6.68
C ASP A 346 -9.10 -14.51 -6.38
N LEU A 347 -8.21 -13.82 -5.65
CA LEU A 347 -8.37 -12.40 -5.35
C LEU A 347 -8.18 -11.54 -6.60
N GLU A 348 -9.29 -11.13 -7.21
CA GLU A 348 -9.34 -10.29 -8.40
C GLU A 348 -10.26 -9.07 -8.18
N GLY A 349 -9.89 -7.93 -8.75
CA GLY A 349 -10.73 -6.73 -8.78
C GLY A 349 -10.02 -5.47 -8.32
N LEU A 350 -10.79 -4.38 -8.19
CA LEU A 350 -10.28 -3.15 -7.57
C LEU A 350 -9.92 -3.43 -6.12
N LEU A 351 -8.79 -2.89 -5.69
CA LEU A 351 -8.24 -3.22 -4.39
C LEU A 351 -9.21 -2.86 -3.25
N PHE A 352 -9.97 -1.78 -3.38
CA PHE A 352 -11.02 -1.38 -2.43
C PHE A 352 -12.35 -2.13 -2.61
N GLU A 353 -12.55 -2.82 -3.72
CA GLU A 353 -13.74 -3.59 -4.06
C GLU A 353 -13.55 -5.11 -3.92
N LEU A 354 -12.31 -5.58 -3.75
CA LEU A 354 -12.00 -7.00 -3.62
C LEU A 354 -12.94 -7.76 -2.67
N PRO A 355 -13.24 -7.25 -1.45
CA PRO A 355 -14.15 -7.91 -0.55
C PRO A 355 -15.57 -8.06 -1.10
N GLU A 356 -16.08 -7.06 -1.81
CA GLU A 356 -17.41 -7.12 -2.41
C GLU A 356 -17.47 -8.15 -3.56
N LYS A 357 -16.44 -8.19 -4.39
CA LYS A 357 -16.33 -9.19 -5.47
C LYS A 357 -16.15 -10.60 -4.96
N ILE A 358 -15.31 -10.80 -3.93
CA ILE A 358 -15.17 -12.09 -3.26
C ILE A 358 -16.52 -12.54 -2.70
N GLU A 359 -17.28 -11.61 -2.12
CA GLU A 359 -18.60 -11.86 -1.59
C GLU A 359 -19.60 -12.22 -2.69
N GLN A 360 -19.59 -11.51 -3.81
CA GLN A 360 -20.47 -11.77 -4.97
C GLN A 360 -20.13 -13.09 -5.68
N ALA A 361 -18.84 -13.42 -5.79
CA ALA A 361 -18.39 -14.67 -6.39
C ALA A 361 -18.62 -15.89 -5.50
N SER A 362 -18.94 -15.69 -4.23
CA SER A 362 -19.13 -16.76 -3.27
C SER A 362 -20.56 -17.20 -3.19
N ASP A 363 -20.82 -18.42 -3.61
CA ASP A 363 -22.12 -19.07 -3.43
C ASP A 363 -22.36 -19.58 -2.00
N CYS A 364 -21.34 -19.57 -1.13
CA CYS A 364 -21.42 -20.06 0.23
C CYS A 364 -21.68 -18.94 1.24
N PRO A 365 -22.78 -18.98 2.02
CA PRO A 365 -23.08 -17.97 3.04
C PRO A 365 -22.01 -17.80 4.14
N GLN A 366 -21.26 -18.85 4.46
CA GLN A 366 -20.15 -18.75 5.43
C GLN A 366 -19.03 -17.86 4.92
N SER A 367 -18.75 -17.88 3.61
CA SER A 367 -17.75 -17.01 3.01
C SER A 367 -18.22 -15.56 3.02
N TRP A 368 -19.52 -15.28 2.94
CA TRP A 368 -20.06 -13.93 3.12
C TRP A 368 -19.73 -13.37 4.50
N VAL A 369 -19.88 -14.17 5.55
CA VAL A 369 -19.53 -13.73 6.92
C VAL A 369 -18.05 -13.43 7.07
N LYS A 370 -17.17 -14.28 6.52
CA LYS A 370 -15.72 -14.07 6.55
C LYS A 370 -15.32 -12.83 5.74
N ASN A 371 -15.91 -12.66 4.55
CA ASN A 371 -15.63 -11.54 3.67
C ASN A 371 -16.19 -10.22 4.21
N MET A 372 -17.30 -10.23 4.96
CA MET A 372 -17.80 -9.04 5.63
C MET A 372 -16.84 -8.47 6.67
N GLN A 373 -16.11 -9.33 7.39
CA GLN A 373 -15.04 -8.85 8.27
C GLN A 373 -13.93 -8.13 7.46
N ILE A 374 -13.64 -8.62 6.28
CA ILE A 374 -12.68 -8.00 5.35
C ILE A 374 -13.26 -6.68 4.78
N VAL A 375 -14.53 -6.67 4.38
CA VAL A 375 -15.23 -5.44 3.91
C VAL A 375 -15.22 -4.35 4.97
N GLN A 376 -15.42 -4.67 6.24
CA GLN A 376 -15.34 -3.68 7.32
C GLN A 376 -13.94 -3.06 7.47
N LEU A 377 -12.89 -3.81 7.13
CA LEU A 377 -11.51 -3.31 7.10
C LEU A 377 -11.23 -2.41 5.88
N TRP A 378 -11.97 -2.61 4.77
CA TRP A 378 -11.76 -1.96 3.49
C TRP A 378 -12.81 -0.90 3.13
N ALA A 379 -13.98 -0.94 3.78
CA ALA A 379 -14.98 0.10 3.57
C ALA A 379 -14.30 1.46 3.77
N LYS A 380 -14.45 2.36 2.80
CA LYS A 380 -14.07 3.77 2.98
C LYS A 380 -14.53 4.13 4.38
N GLU A 381 -13.60 4.38 5.29
CA GLU A 381 -13.93 4.97 6.58
C GLU A 381 -14.50 6.34 6.27
N GLN A 382 -15.81 6.37 6.05
CA GLN A 382 -16.51 7.59 6.30
C GLN A 382 -16.41 7.76 7.80
N HIS A 383 -15.74 8.83 8.20
CA HIS A 383 -15.47 9.16 9.59
C HIS A 383 -16.76 9.53 10.31
N TYR A 384 -17.63 8.54 10.53
CA TYR A 384 -18.75 8.66 11.44
C TYR A 384 -18.57 7.68 12.61
N ASP A 385 -18.87 8.18 13.79
CA ASP A 385 -18.88 7.38 15.01
C ASP A 385 -20.13 6.51 15.03
N THR A 386 -19.98 5.19 14.93
CA THR A 386 -21.11 4.25 15.00
C THR A 386 -21.71 4.13 16.40
N ARG A 387 -21.23 4.87 17.40
CA ARG A 387 -21.64 4.80 18.81
C ARG A 387 -21.57 3.39 19.41
N GLY A 388 -20.72 2.55 18.85
CA GLY A 388 -20.64 1.14 19.26
C GLY A 388 -21.86 0.31 18.88
N ILE A 389 -22.72 0.77 17.97
CA ILE A 389 -23.86 -0.02 17.46
C ILE A 389 -23.32 -1.12 16.53
N ASN A 390 -23.85 -2.32 16.71
CA ASN A 390 -23.58 -3.47 15.84
C ASN A 390 -24.39 -3.35 14.54
N PHE A 391 -23.94 -2.48 13.64
CA PHE A 391 -24.51 -2.37 12.31
C PHE A 391 -23.97 -3.47 11.38
N PHE A 392 -24.86 -3.94 10.54
CA PHE A 392 -24.57 -4.76 9.39
C PHE A 392 -24.71 -3.90 8.12
N LYS A 393 -23.62 -3.74 7.35
CA LYS A 393 -23.64 -3.00 6.09
C LYS A 393 -24.12 -3.92 4.97
N MET A 394 -25.20 -3.53 4.30
CA MET A 394 -25.72 -4.24 3.13
C MET A 394 -24.86 -3.93 1.87
N PRO A 395 -24.90 -4.79 0.84
CA PRO A 395 -24.21 -4.54 -0.43
C PRO A 395 -24.61 -3.23 -1.12
N ASP A 396 -25.84 -2.78 -0.90
CA ASP A 396 -26.35 -1.48 -1.39
C ASP A 396 -25.96 -0.27 -0.52
N GLY A 397 -25.10 -0.48 0.47
CA GLY A 397 -24.58 0.58 1.34
C GLY A 397 -25.45 0.90 2.57
N ARG A 398 -26.68 0.37 2.68
CA ARG A 398 -27.53 0.55 3.87
C ARG A 398 -26.91 -0.05 5.12
N LEU A 399 -27.10 0.63 6.27
CA LEU A 399 -26.71 0.10 7.58
C LEU A 399 -27.94 -0.49 8.27
N VAL A 400 -27.82 -1.72 8.74
CA VAL A 400 -28.92 -2.46 9.39
C VAL A 400 -28.50 -2.93 10.78
N CYS A 401 -29.25 -2.57 11.79
CA CYS A 401 -29.14 -3.13 13.14
C CYS A 401 -30.36 -4.03 13.42
N SER A 402 -30.13 -5.28 13.76
CA SER A 402 -31.21 -6.27 13.98
C SER A 402 -31.58 -6.38 15.46
N LEU A 403 -32.87 -6.44 15.71
CA LEU A 403 -33.49 -6.54 17.03
C LEU A 403 -34.33 -7.83 17.14
N LYS A 404 -34.81 -8.12 18.33
CA LYS A 404 -35.72 -9.27 18.60
C LYS A 404 -37.05 -9.11 17.84
N GLY A 405 -37.67 -10.22 17.44
CA GLY A 405 -38.97 -10.20 16.77
C GLY A 405 -38.93 -9.73 15.32
N ARG A 406 -37.81 -9.86 14.60
CA ARG A 406 -37.59 -9.43 13.22
C ARG A 406 -37.64 -7.91 13.02
N LYS A 407 -37.59 -7.14 14.08
CA LYS A 407 -37.46 -5.68 13.97
C LYS A 407 -36.03 -5.32 13.51
N LYS A 408 -35.95 -4.25 12.75
CA LYS A 408 -34.65 -3.74 12.22
C LYS A 408 -34.65 -2.23 12.27
N MET A 409 -33.52 -1.67 12.66
CA MET A 409 -33.20 -0.27 12.44
C MET A 409 -32.40 -0.18 11.14
N VAL A 410 -32.87 0.60 10.19
CA VAL A 410 -32.22 0.70 8.86
C VAL A 410 -31.90 2.16 8.59
N ILE A 411 -30.63 2.44 8.33
CA ILE A 411 -30.19 3.72 7.78
C ILE A 411 -29.94 3.50 6.29
N PRO A 412 -30.61 4.23 5.38
CA PRO A 412 -30.41 4.13 3.94
C PRO A 412 -28.95 4.43 3.53
N CYS A 413 -28.60 4.08 2.31
CA CYS A 413 -27.30 4.50 1.77
C CYS A 413 -27.27 6.02 1.65
N GLN A 414 -26.08 6.58 1.84
CA GLN A 414 -25.85 8.00 1.73
C GLN A 414 -25.73 8.44 0.27
N ASP A 415 -26.01 9.71 0.03
CA ASP A 415 -25.74 10.39 -1.23
C ASP A 415 -24.24 10.78 -1.34
N GLU A 416 -23.88 11.42 -2.46
CA GLU A 416 -22.52 11.89 -2.72
C GLU A 416 -22.01 12.92 -1.70
N LEU A 417 -22.92 13.60 -1.01
CA LEU A 417 -22.65 14.62 0.02
C LEU A 417 -22.57 14.03 1.44
N GLY A 418 -22.78 12.71 1.59
CA GLY A 418 -22.75 12.04 2.89
C GLY A 418 -24.05 12.16 3.69
N ASN A 419 -25.17 12.57 3.05
CA ASN A 419 -26.49 12.65 3.69
C ASN A 419 -27.31 11.39 3.41
N VAL A 420 -28.26 11.10 4.31
CA VAL A 420 -29.19 9.98 4.20
C VAL A 420 -30.63 10.45 4.39
N GLN A 421 -31.55 9.78 3.72
CA GLN A 421 -32.97 10.02 3.93
C GLN A 421 -33.43 9.25 5.18
N TYR A 422 -33.54 9.94 6.31
CA TYR A 422 -33.97 9.37 7.58
C TYR A 422 -35.09 10.19 8.22
N GLY A 423 -36.17 9.53 8.71
CA GLY A 423 -37.32 10.21 9.30
C GLY A 423 -38.03 11.19 8.35
N GLY A 424 -37.99 10.94 7.03
CA GLY A 424 -38.60 11.80 6.00
C GLY A 424 -37.78 13.06 5.66
N ARG A 425 -36.55 13.19 6.16
CA ARG A 425 -35.67 14.33 5.91
C ARG A 425 -34.30 13.84 5.43
N MET A 426 -33.65 14.67 4.64
CA MET A 426 -32.21 14.47 4.31
C MET A 426 -31.36 15.03 5.45
N ILE A 427 -30.59 14.17 6.10
CA ILE A 427 -29.73 14.56 7.22
C ILE A 427 -28.34 13.90 7.06
N PRO A 428 -27.28 14.48 7.63
CA PRO A 428 -25.96 13.86 7.65
C PRO A 428 -26.01 12.45 8.26
N MET A 429 -25.22 11.53 7.72
CA MET A 429 -25.15 10.13 8.19
C MET A 429 -24.91 10.05 9.71
N GLN A 430 -24.05 10.90 10.26
CA GLN A 430 -23.78 10.93 11.71
C GLN A 430 -25.06 11.23 12.52
N ASN A 431 -25.87 12.18 12.08
CA ASN A 431 -27.12 12.53 12.76
C ASN A 431 -28.15 11.38 12.73
N ALA A 432 -28.16 10.61 11.62
CA ALA A 432 -29.02 9.42 11.54
C ALA A 432 -28.53 8.31 12.49
N ILE A 433 -27.21 8.10 12.60
CA ILE A 433 -26.62 7.16 13.56
C ILE A 433 -26.94 7.58 15.00
N ASP A 434 -26.80 8.86 15.33
CA ASP A 434 -27.08 9.38 16.66
C ASP A 434 -28.58 9.23 17.01
N ALA A 435 -29.48 9.43 16.03
CA ALA A 435 -30.93 9.21 16.20
C ALA A 435 -31.26 7.73 16.47
N VAL A 436 -30.64 6.82 15.69
CA VAL A 436 -30.78 5.36 15.91
C VAL A 436 -30.26 4.99 17.29
N TYR A 437 -29.09 5.53 17.70
CA TYR A 437 -28.53 5.25 19.02
C TYR A 437 -29.46 5.70 20.16
N ALA A 438 -30.01 6.90 20.06
CA ALA A 438 -30.97 7.42 21.04
C ALA A 438 -32.22 6.53 21.12
N GLU A 439 -32.78 6.09 19.99
CA GLU A 439 -33.93 5.19 19.95
C GLU A 439 -33.58 3.81 20.54
N LEU A 440 -32.40 3.26 20.26
CA LEU A 440 -31.93 2.00 20.82
C LEU A 440 -31.81 2.05 22.35
N LEU A 441 -31.27 3.15 22.88
CA LEU A 441 -31.17 3.37 24.33
C LEU A 441 -32.54 3.53 24.99
N GLN A 442 -33.47 4.25 24.36
CA GLN A 442 -34.77 4.52 24.93
C GLN A 442 -35.75 3.34 24.84
N CYS A 443 -35.77 2.66 23.67
CA CYS A 443 -36.83 1.68 23.37
C CYS A 443 -36.34 0.22 23.42
N TYR A 444 -35.00 -0.02 23.35
CA TYR A 444 -34.44 -1.36 23.19
C TYR A 444 -33.22 -1.59 24.10
N ALA A 445 -33.14 -0.94 25.24
CA ALA A 445 -32.05 -1.09 26.20
C ALA A 445 -31.94 -2.53 26.74
N ASP A 446 -33.05 -3.23 26.88
CA ASP A 446 -33.18 -4.64 27.27
C ASP A 446 -32.57 -5.60 26.22
N GLN A 447 -32.44 -5.13 24.96
CA GLN A 447 -31.87 -5.88 23.83
C GLN A 447 -30.43 -5.47 23.50
N SER A 448 -29.74 -4.77 24.39
CA SER A 448 -28.36 -4.29 24.17
C SER A 448 -27.39 -5.42 23.80
N TYR A 449 -27.65 -6.66 24.17
CA TYR A 449 -26.85 -7.82 23.76
C TYR A 449 -26.92 -8.11 22.24
N LEU A 450 -27.86 -7.51 21.47
CA LEU A 450 -27.96 -7.64 20.01
C LEU A 450 -27.38 -6.44 19.27
N TRP A 451 -27.42 -5.24 19.85
CA TRP A 451 -27.03 -4.02 19.16
C TRP A 451 -25.80 -3.32 19.73
N ASP A 452 -25.44 -3.51 21.00
CA ASP A 452 -24.20 -2.98 21.58
C ASP A 452 -23.03 -3.89 21.20
N LEU A 453 -22.11 -3.39 20.37
CA LEU A 453 -21.01 -4.15 19.78
C LEU A 453 -20.14 -4.82 20.85
N SER A 454 -19.97 -4.21 22.02
CA SER A 454 -19.19 -4.78 23.13
C SER A 454 -19.84 -6.03 23.72
N LYS A 455 -21.14 -6.02 23.84
CA LYS A 455 -21.95 -7.14 24.36
C LYS A 455 -22.18 -8.21 23.29
N VAL A 456 -22.38 -7.78 22.03
CA VAL A 456 -22.56 -8.68 20.87
C VAL A 456 -21.32 -9.56 20.68
N LYS A 457 -20.13 -9.03 20.80
CA LYS A 457 -18.88 -9.81 20.67
C LYS A 457 -18.84 -10.95 21.70
N ARG A 458 -19.25 -10.68 22.93
CA ARG A 458 -19.29 -11.70 24.02
C ARG A 458 -20.36 -12.77 23.79
N TRP A 459 -21.57 -12.36 23.42
CA TRP A 459 -22.67 -13.27 23.12
C TRP A 459 -22.47 -14.03 21.80
N GLY A 460 -21.94 -13.35 20.80
CA GLY A 460 -21.78 -13.84 19.44
C GLY A 460 -20.72 -14.93 19.29
N ALA A 461 -19.80 -15.05 20.25
CA ALA A 461 -18.76 -16.09 20.25
C ALA A 461 -19.31 -17.50 20.54
N ALA A 462 -20.50 -17.62 21.14
CA ALA A 462 -21.13 -18.91 21.41
C ALA A 462 -21.57 -19.63 20.10
N PRO A 463 -21.68 -20.97 20.08
CA PRO A 463 -22.21 -21.71 18.92
C PRO A 463 -23.60 -21.21 18.50
N ALA A 464 -23.89 -21.27 17.20
CA ALA A 464 -25.19 -20.89 16.66
C ALA A 464 -26.32 -21.74 17.29
N SER A 465 -27.48 -21.11 17.54
CA SER A 465 -28.63 -21.83 18.09
C SER A 465 -29.26 -22.73 17.02
N GLU A 466 -29.91 -23.81 17.45
CA GLU A 466 -30.67 -24.69 16.55
C GLU A 466 -31.69 -23.93 15.69
N GLN A 467 -32.34 -22.89 16.24
CA GLN A 467 -33.28 -22.06 15.50
C GLN A 467 -32.58 -21.28 14.37
N GLN A 468 -31.39 -20.75 14.62
CA GLN A 468 -30.59 -20.09 13.60
C GLN A 468 -30.13 -21.07 12.53
N ILE A 469 -29.64 -22.24 12.93
CA ILE A 469 -29.20 -23.30 12.02
C ILE A 469 -30.34 -23.76 11.13
N ASN A 470 -31.51 -24.04 11.69
CA ASN A 470 -32.70 -24.47 10.97
C ASN A 470 -33.20 -23.39 10.00
N ALA A 471 -33.16 -22.13 10.41
CA ALA A 471 -33.54 -21.01 9.55
C ALA A 471 -32.57 -20.86 8.35
N ILE A 472 -31.26 -21.05 8.55
CA ILE A 472 -30.25 -21.03 7.49
C ILE A 472 -30.46 -22.22 6.54
N LYS A 473 -30.60 -23.45 7.06
CA LYS A 473 -30.81 -24.67 6.25
C LYS A 473 -32.06 -24.57 5.35
N ARG A 474 -33.16 -23.98 5.87
CA ARG A 474 -34.38 -23.79 5.08
C ARG A 474 -34.23 -22.81 3.93
N ARG A 475 -33.39 -21.79 4.05
CA ARG A 475 -33.31 -20.66 3.12
C ARG A 475 -32.10 -20.68 2.22
N CYS A 476 -31.03 -21.40 2.61
CA CYS A 476 -29.80 -21.53 1.86
C CYS A 476 -29.71 -22.90 1.12
N LYS A 477 -30.81 -23.35 0.52
CA LYS A 477 -30.87 -24.66 -0.18
C LYS A 477 -29.88 -24.79 -1.35
N LYS A 478 -29.40 -23.68 -1.92
CA LYS A 478 -28.44 -23.64 -3.00
C LYS A 478 -26.98 -23.65 -2.53
N TYR A 479 -26.72 -23.58 -1.23
CA TYR A 479 -25.38 -23.36 -0.70
C TYR A 479 -25.05 -24.41 0.35
N GLU A 480 -23.85 -24.97 0.29
CA GLU A 480 -23.31 -25.79 1.35
C GLU A 480 -22.82 -24.89 2.49
N VAL A 481 -23.50 -24.96 3.62
CA VAL A 481 -23.13 -24.24 4.85
C VAL A 481 -22.81 -25.25 5.94
N ASP A 482 -21.56 -25.26 6.39
CA ASP A 482 -21.17 -26.02 7.58
C ASP A 482 -21.76 -25.33 8.83
N CYS A 483 -23.02 -25.70 9.13
CA CYS A 483 -23.76 -25.11 10.24
C CYS A 483 -23.23 -25.47 11.61
N GLU A 484 -22.44 -26.55 11.73
CA GLU A 484 -21.92 -27.02 13.02
C GLU A 484 -20.81 -26.12 13.56
N LYS A 485 -20.10 -25.42 12.68
CA LYS A 485 -19.01 -24.51 13.03
C LYS A 485 -19.41 -23.03 13.12
N LEU A 486 -20.70 -22.71 12.94
CA LEU A 486 -21.16 -21.32 13.00
C LEU A 486 -21.28 -20.83 14.45
N THR A 487 -20.81 -19.62 14.67
CA THR A 487 -21.12 -18.87 15.90
C THR A 487 -22.47 -18.15 15.77
N LYS A 488 -23.05 -17.76 16.89
CA LYS A 488 -24.32 -16.99 16.93
C LYS A 488 -24.23 -15.70 16.10
N LEU A 489 -23.11 -15.01 16.15
CA LEU A 489 -22.90 -13.78 15.40
C LEU A 489 -22.88 -14.07 13.89
N GLN A 490 -22.12 -15.07 13.46
CA GLN A 490 -22.05 -15.48 12.07
C GLN A 490 -23.40 -15.93 11.52
N ALA A 491 -24.12 -16.75 12.28
CA ALA A 491 -25.47 -17.18 11.90
C ALA A 491 -26.45 -16.00 11.78
N SER A 492 -26.38 -15.02 12.69
CA SER A 492 -27.19 -13.81 12.63
C SER A 492 -26.85 -12.94 11.39
N GLN A 493 -25.58 -12.84 11.05
CA GLN A 493 -25.15 -12.08 9.86
C GLN A 493 -25.65 -12.74 8.57
N ILE A 494 -25.54 -14.08 8.44
CA ILE A 494 -26.10 -14.84 7.31
C ILE A 494 -27.61 -14.59 7.20
N LEU A 495 -28.34 -14.75 8.33
CA LEU A 495 -29.79 -14.56 8.34
C LEU A 495 -30.20 -13.13 7.99
N ASN A 496 -29.48 -12.11 8.47
CA ASN A 496 -29.74 -10.72 8.14
C ASN A 496 -29.64 -10.48 6.65
N ARG A 497 -28.60 -11.01 5.99
CA ARG A 497 -28.39 -10.87 4.55
C ARG A 497 -29.50 -11.55 3.74
N ILE A 498 -29.90 -12.76 4.14
CA ILE A 498 -30.93 -13.54 3.44
C ILE A 498 -32.32 -12.92 3.62
N LEU A 499 -32.60 -12.34 4.79
CA LEU A 499 -33.93 -11.81 5.16
C LEU A 499 -34.12 -10.33 4.78
N THR A 500 -33.07 -9.64 4.33
CA THR A 500 -33.11 -8.20 4.01
C THR A 500 -33.13 -7.94 2.50
N LYS A 501 -33.22 -9.02 1.70
CA LYS A 501 -33.46 -8.91 0.24
C LYS A 501 -34.82 -8.34 -0.05
#